data_ec42c2d719b9b3d7e4eaf44a6f8be789
#
_entry.id   ec42c2d719b9b3d7e4eaf44a6f8be789
#
_cell.length_a   1.000
_cell.length_b   1.000
_cell.length_c   1.000
_cell.angle_alpha   90.00
_cell.angle_beta   90.00
_cell.angle_gamma   90.00
#
_symmetry.space_group_name_H-M   'P 1'
#
loop_
_entity.id
_entity.type
_entity.pdbx_description
1 polymer ?
#
loop_
_entity_poly.entity_id
_entity_poly.type
_entity_poly.pdbx_seq_one_letter_code
_entity_poly.pdbx_strand_id
1 'polypeptide(L)'
;MAGDLQSTLVEALRASRYDAQFSFILGYEENFGLSRKFHALVNSDGGHPVSWLSFEEDKPGHVPEGRSVLVVQMSPSWSSRRLEYPPEEILPEVMKEVCGLLPEASPRPDWWDSQRWMLASPSSSVDLAGLRLGEKEKLFFAGDGLGGRGRVPLAMSSGFDCARRAMAALGG
;
A
#
# COMPACT_ATOMS: atom_id res chain seq x y z
N MET A 1 -36.09 4.38 14.30
CA MET A 1 -35.04 5.44 14.08
C MET A 1 -33.60 4.87 14.20
N ALA A 2 -33.28 3.99 15.16
CA ALA A 2 -31.92 3.41 15.26
C ALA A 2 -31.52 2.52 14.07
N GLY A 3 -32.45 1.76 13.49
CA GLY A 3 -32.16 0.92 12.32
C GLY A 3 -31.79 1.69 11.04
N ASP A 4 -32.30 2.91 10.89
CA ASP A 4 -32.02 3.77 9.72
C ASP A 4 -30.59 4.35 9.80
N LEU A 5 -30.16 4.82 10.97
CA LEU A 5 -28.79 5.32 11.15
C LEU A 5 -27.74 4.23 10.94
N GLN A 6 -27.96 3.04 11.49
CA GLN A 6 -27.03 1.92 11.30
C GLN A 6 -26.90 1.54 9.82
N SER A 7 -28.00 1.46 9.10
CA SER A 7 -28.00 1.20 7.65
C SER A 7 -27.22 2.26 6.90
N THR A 8 -27.46 3.54 7.20
CA THR A 8 -26.76 4.68 6.57
C THR A 8 -25.25 4.62 6.82
N LEU A 9 -24.81 4.33 8.05
CA LEU A 9 -23.39 4.21 8.39
C LEU A 9 -22.73 3.04 7.66
N VAL A 10 -23.41 1.89 7.59
CA VAL A 10 -22.90 0.72 6.87
C VAL A 10 -22.77 0.99 5.37
N GLU A 11 -23.75 1.67 4.76
CA GLU A 11 -23.69 2.05 3.35
C GLU A 11 -22.55 3.05 3.09
N ALA A 12 -22.40 4.05 3.96
CA ALA A 12 -21.32 5.03 3.88
C ALA A 12 -19.93 4.38 3.94
N LEU A 13 -19.73 3.37 4.80
CA LEU A 13 -18.50 2.60 4.87
C LEU A 13 -18.31 1.70 3.64
N ARG A 14 -19.37 1.08 3.14
CA ARG A 14 -19.34 0.21 1.96
C ARG A 14 -19.00 0.96 0.66
N ALA A 15 -19.12 2.28 0.62
CA ALA A 15 -18.68 3.10 -0.50
C ALA A 15 -17.15 3.03 -0.69
N SER A 16 -16.39 2.78 0.38
CA SER A 16 -14.94 2.59 0.31
C SER A 16 -14.57 1.31 -0.42
N ARG A 17 -13.57 1.43 -1.28
CA ARG A 17 -12.91 0.31 -1.94
C ARG A 17 -11.42 0.39 -1.67
N TYR A 18 -10.80 -0.76 -1.57
CA TYR A 18 -9.35 -0.88 -1.41
C TYR A 18 -8.78 -1.74 -2.53
N ASP A 19 -7.66 -1.31 -3.04
CA ASP A 19 -6.86 -2.10 -3.95
C ASP A 19 -5.98 -3.07 -3.15
N ALA A 20 -5.81 -4.28 -3.68
CA ALA A 20 -4.83 -5.21 -3.17
C ALA A 20 -3.47 -5.00 -3.84
N GLN A 21 -2.40 -5.36 -3.14
CA GLN A 21 -1.04 -5.24 -3.65
C GLN A 21 -0.17 -6.39 -3.16
N PHE A 22 0.66 -6.93 -4.04
CA PHE A 22 1.79 -7.76 -3.67
C PHE A 22 3.05 -6.92 -3.52
N SER A 23 3.81 -7.20 -2.48
CA SER A 23 5.18 -6.73 -2.32
C SER A 23 6.11 -7.95 -2.27
N PHE A 24 7.23 -7.90 -3.00
CA PHE A 24 8.28 -8.88 -2.95
C PHE A 24 9.55 -8.23 -2.43
N ILE A 25 10.29 -8.96 -1.60
CA ILE A 25 11.62 -8.63 -1.14
C ILE A 25 12.56 -9.63 -1.78
N LEU A 26 13.52 -9.14 -2.54
CA LEU A 26 14.46 -9.96 -3.30
C LEU A 26 15.86 -9.66 -2.78
N GLY A 27 16.51 -10.66 -2.16
CA GLY A 27 17.81 -10.53 -1.57
C GLY A 27 18.90 -11.19 -2.42
N TYR A 28 20.05 -10.53 -2.49
CA TYR A 28 21.23 -10.96 -3.24
C TYR A 28 22.47 -10.85 -2.37
N GLU A 29 23.24 -11.93 -2.33
CA GLU A 29 24.50 -12.00 -1.55
C GLU A 29 25.59 -11.11 -2.13
N GLU A 30 25.48 -10.72 -3.40
CA GLU A 30 26.38 -9.79 -4.06
C GLU A 30 25.67 -8.48 -4.42
N ASN A 31 26.42 -7.37 -4.31
CA ASN A 31 25.92 -6.08 -4.78
C ASN A 31 25.95 -6.03 -6.30
N PHE A 32 24.84 -5.56 -6.90
CA PHE A 32 24.74 -5.43 -8.36
C PHE A 32 25.76 -4.49 -8.98
N GLY A 33 26.46 -3.67 -8.18
CA GLY A 33 27.41 -2.69 -8.69
C GLY A 33 26.80 -1.63 -9.59
N LEU A 34 25.48 -1.41 -9.48
CA LEU A 34 24.77 -0.47 -10.36
C LEU A 34 25.22 0.96 -10.09
N SER A 35 25.81 1.58 -11.11
CA SER A 35 26.02 3.02 -11.13
C SER A 35 24.70 3.70 -11.49
N ARG A 36 23.86 3.98 -10.49
CA ARG A 36 22.56 4.64 -10.67
C ARG A 36 22.49 5.98 -9.97
N LYS A 37 21.69 6.89 -10.51
CA LYS A 37 21.44 8.22 -9.93
C LYS A 37 20.07 8.32 -9.25
N PHE A 38 19.45 7.19 -8.95
CA PHE A 38 18.12 7.12 -8.34
C PHE A 38 18.09 6.00 -7.31
N HIS A 39 17.27 6.16 -6.28
CA HIS A 39 17.10 5.20 -5.17
C HIS A 39 15.84 4.33 -5.33
N ALA A 40 14.94 4.73 -6.19
CA ALA A 40 13.73 3.99 -6.50
C ALA A 40 13.21 4.32 -7.90
N LEU A 41 12.47 3.39 -8.47
CA LEU A 41 11.67 3.57 -9.68
C LEU A 41 10.20 3.64 -9.30
N VAL A 42 9.48 4.60 -9.87
CA VAL A 42 8.05 4.81 -9.62
C VAL A 42 7.31 4.78 -10.95
N ASN A 43 6.33 3.90 -11.04
CA ASN A 43 5.44 3.83 -12.20
C ASN A 43 4.36 4.92 -12.09
N SER A 44 4.65 6.10 -12.60
CA SER A 44 3.77 7.27 -12.49
C SER A 44 2.60 7.27 -13.48
N ASP A 45 2.73 6.55 -14.59
CA ASP A 45 1.71 6.44 -15.65
C ASP A 45 0.81 5.20 -15.52
N GLY A 46 1.17 4.29 -14.60
CA GLY A 46 0.42 3.06 -14.34
C GLY A 46 0.55 2.00 -15.44
N GLY A 47 1.42 2.19 -16.43
CA GLY A 47 1.54 1.32 -17.60
C GLY A 47 2.34 0.03 -17.36
N HIS A 48 3.03 -0.11 -16.23
CA HIS A 48 3.90 -1.25 -15.95
C HIS A 48 3.35 -2.12 -14.79
N PRO A 49 3.55 -3.46 -14.83
CA PRO A 49 3.17 -4.36 -13.73
C PRO A 49 3.82 -4.04 -12.39
N VAL A 50 5.05 -3.56 -12.37
CA VAL A 50 5.70 -3.04 -11.16
C VAL A 50 5.26 -1.60 -10.93
N SER A 51 4.72 -1.29 -9.76
CA SER A 51 4.32 0.07 -9.37
C SER A 51 5.43 0.84 -8.68
N TRP A 52 6.27 0.13 -7.93
CA TRP A 52 7.40 0.67 -7.19
C TRP A 52 8.51 -0.37 -7.10
N LEU A 53 9.76 0.08 -7.23
CA LEU A 53 10.94 -0.71 -6.96
C LEU A 53 11.95 0.16 -6.24
N SER A 54 12.45 -0.27 -5.08
CA SER A 54 13.47 0.45 -4.32
C SER A 54 14.66 -0.43 -4.00
N PHE A 55 15.80 0.23 -3.83
CA PHE A 55 17.08 -0.36 -3.46
C PHE A 55 17.31 -0.11 -1.97
N GLU A 56 17.26 -1.17 -1.19
CA GLU A 56 17.35 -1.04 0.28
C GLU A 56 18.77 -0.80 0.78
N GLU A 57 19.78 -1.20 0.01
CA GLU A 57 21.20 -0.91 0.29
C GLU A 57 21.52 0.59 0.29
N ASP A 58 20.70 1.41 -0.36
CA ASP A 58 20.85 2.86 -0.34
C ASP A 58 20.40 3.51 0.98
N LYS A 59 19.74 2.76 1.84
CA LYS A 59 19.26 3.22 3.14
C LYS A 59 20.23 2.78 4.23
N PRO A 60 20.81 3.70 5.00
CA PRO A 60 21.79 3.35 6.02
C PRO A 60 21.29 2.29 7.01
N GLY A 61 22.04 1.21 7.14
CA GLY A 61 21.74 0.13 8.10
C GLY A 61 20.65 -0.85 7.69
N HIS A 62 20.05 -0.73 6.49
CA HIS A 62 19.01 -1.67 6.02
C HIS A 62 19.60 -2.97 5.46
N VAL A 63 20.74 -2.89 4.80
CA VAL A 63 21.38 -4.04 4.14
C VAL A 63 22.84 -4.11 4.54
N PRO A 64 23.40 -5.30 4.80
CA PRO A 64 24.84 -5.47 5.01
C PRO A 64 25.66 -5.00 3.80
N GLU A 65 26.88 -4.51 4.06
CA GLU A 65 27.79 -4.06 3.01
C GLU A 65 28.09 -5.19 2.01
N GLY A 66 28.14 -4.84 0.74
CA GLY A 66 28.41 -5.78 -0.36
C GLY A 66 27.21 -6.61 -0.82
N ARG A 67 26.03 -6.40 -0.25
CA ARG A 67 24.79 -7.08 -0.63
C ARG A 67 23.78 -6.11 -1.25
N SER A 68 22.79 -6.67 -1.95
CA SER A 68 21.65 -5.90 -2.48
C SER A 68 20.33 -6.49 -2.02
N VAL A 69 19.36 -5.61 -1.75
CA VAL A 69 17.97 -5.99 -1.49
C VAL A 69 17.05 -5.07 -2.27
N LEU A 70 16.18 -5.65 -3.07
CA LEU A 70 15.12 -4.94 -3.77
C LEU A 70 13.79 -5.13 -3.06
N VAL A 71 13.04 -4.04 -2.87
CA VAL A 71 11.61 -4.11 -2.54
C VAL A 71 10.83 -3.77 -3.80
N VAL A 72 10.03 -4.73 -4.25
CA VAL A 72 9.24 -4.64 -5.48
C VAL A 72 7.77 -4.66 -5.12
N GLN A 73 7.06 -3.57 -5.41
CA GLN A 73 5.61 -3.50 -5.25
C GLN A 73 4.95 -3.64 -6.62
N MET A 74 4.08 -4.64 -6.74
CA MET A 74 3.34 -4.86 -7.98
C MET A 74 2.17 -3.89 -8.07
N SER A 75 1.72 -3.58 -9.28
CA SER A 75 0.57 -2.71 -9.48
C SER A 75 -0.73 -3.35 -8.95
N PRO A 76 -1.73 -2.56 -8.53
CA PRO A 76 -3.01 -3.09 -8.09
C PRO A 76 -3.68 -3.97 -9.14
N SER A 77 -3.65 -3.58 -10.40
CA SER A 77 -4.25 -4.32 -11.50
C SER A 77 -3.56 -5.67 -11.77
N TRP A 78 -2.24 -5.75 -11.59
CA TRP A 78 -1.49 -7.00 -11.66
C TRP A 78 -1.80 -7.88 -10.45
N SER A 79 -1.79 -7.29 -9.25
CA SER A 79 -1.99 -7.98 -7.97
C SER A 79 -3.38 -8.58 -7.86
N SER A 80 -4.43 -7.84 -8.21
CA SER A 80 -5.82 -8.30 -8.08
C SER A 80 -6.13 -9.56 -8.92
N ARG A 81 -5.45 -9.73 -10.06
CA ARG A 81 -5.61 -10.93 -10.90
C ARG A 81 -4.88 -12.16 -10.36
N ARG A 82 -4.06 -12.00 -9.31
CA ARG A 82 -3.16 -13.05 -8.78
C ARG A 82 -3.34 -13.34 -7.30
N LEU A 83 -4.40 -12.82 -6.70
CA LEU A 83 -4.63 -12.92 -5.26
C LEU A 83 -4.71 -14.37 -4.76
N GLU A 84 -5.21 -15.27 -5.61
CA GLU A 84 -5.39 -16.69 -5.26
C GLU A 84 -4.16 -17.56 -5.56
N TYR A 85 -3.15 -17.00 -6.27
CA TYR A 85 -1.97 -17.77 -6.60
C TYR A 85 -0.96 -17.77 -5.44
N PRO A 86 -0.31 -18.90 -5.17
CA PRO A 86 0.85 -18.96 -4.28
C PRO A 86 1.96 -18.03 -4.78
N PRO A 87 2.64 -17.30 -3.88
CA PRO A 87 3.72 -16.39 -4.27
C PRO A 87 4.83 -17.05 -5.10
N GLU A 88 5.11 -18.33 -4.83
CA GLU A 88 6.11 -19.12 -5.53
C GLU A 88 5.79 -19.29 -7.02
N GLU A 89 4.52 -19.40 -7.37
CA GLU A 89 4.07 -19.57 -8.75
C GLU A 89 4.15 -18.27 -9.55
N ILE A 90 3.98 -17.12 -8.88
CA ILE A 90 4.00 -15.81 -9.53
C ILE A 90 5.37 -15.13 -9.49
N LEU A 91 6.30 -15.61 -8.65
CA LEU A 91 7.66 -15.07 -8.56
C LEU A 91 8.39 -15.02 -9.91
N PRO A 92 8.32 -16.03 -10.80
CA PRO A 92 8.96 -15.96 -12.12
C PRO A 92 8.48 -14.79 -12.98
N GLU A 93 7.19 -14.44 -12.91
CA GLU A 93 6.67 -13.26 -13.60
C GLU A 93 7.24 -11.97 -13.00
N VAL A 94 7.28 -11.88 -11.66
CA VAL A 94 7.87 -10.72 -10.98
C VAL A 94 9.31 -10.53 -11.39
N MET A 95 10.09 -11.62 -11.41
CA MET A 95 11.50 -11.58 -11.83
C MET A 95 11.67 -11.14 -13.27
N LYS A 96 10.80 -11.60 -14.17
CA LYS A 96 10.81 -11.15 -15.56
C LYS A 96 10.64 -9.62 -15.66
N GLU A 97 9.68 -9.08 -14.93
CA GLU A 97 9.43 -7.63 -14.92
C GLU A 97 10.59 -6.85 -14.29
N VAL A 98 11.17 -7.37 -13.20
CA VAL A 98 12.34 -6.77 -12.55
C VAL A 98 13.55 -6.75 -13.48
N CYS A 99 13.87 -7.88 -14.13
CA CYS A 99 14.97 -7.95 -15.09
C CYS A 99 14.74 -7.06 -16.32
N GLY A 100 13.48 -6.84 -16.70
CA GLY A 100 13.13 -5.87 -17.76
C GLY A 100 13.44 -4.42 -17.40
N LEU A 101 13.29 -4.07 -16.11
CA LEU A 101 13.62 -2.74 -15.58
C LEU A 101 15.10 -2.59 -15.20
N LEU A 102 15.71 -3.68 -14.78
CA LEU A 102 17.09 -3.77 -14.28
C LEU A 102 17.77 -4.96 -14.95
N PRO A 103 18.27 -4.80 -16.19
CA PRO A 103 18.91 -5.91 -16.91
C PRO A 103 20.12 -6.53 -16.21
N GLU A 104 20.75 -5.74 -15.31
CA GLU A 104 21.87 -6.18 -14.48
C GLU A 104 21.45 -7.05 -13.28
N ALA A 105 20.18 -7.00 -12.91
CA ALA A 105 19.69 -7.83 -11.81
C ALA A 105 19.72 -9.31 -12.21
N SER A 106 20.20 -10.14 -11.29
CA SER A 106 20.13 -11.59 -11.50
C SER A 106 18.66 -12.04 -11.59
N PRO A 107 18.31 -12.90 -12.54
CA PRO A 107 16.95 -13.46 -12.62
C PRO A 107 16.61 -14.38 -11.45
N ARG A 108 17.56 -14.72 -10.61
CA ARG A 108 17.39 -15.58 -9.44
C ARG A 108 17.98 -14.92 -8.20
N PRO A 109 17.11 -14.41 -7.27
CA PRO A 109 17.59 -13.93 -5.98
C PRO A 109 18.10 -15.12 -5.14
N ASP A 110 19.04 -14.88 -4.24
CA ASP A 110 19.55 -15.89 -3.31
C ASP A 110 18.49 -16.26 -2.27
N TRP A 111 17.68 -15.29 -1.90
CA TRP A 111 16.49 -15.47 -1.07
C TRP A 111 15.42 -14.45 -1.45
N TRP A 112 14.19 -14.74 -1.07
CA TRP A 112 13.07 -13.82 -1.26
C TRP A 112 12.00 -14.03 -0.20
N ASP A 113 11.16 -13.01 -0.04
CA ASP A 113 9.95 -13.04 0.77
C ASP A 113 8.85 -12.25 0.07
N SER A 114 7.63 -12.42 0.48
CA SER A 114 6.49 -11.71 -0.10
C SER A 114 5.42 -11.39 0.92
N GLN A 115 4.74 -10.28 0.68
CA GLN A 115 3.57 -9.88 1.45
C GLN A 115 2.41 -9.60 0.51
N ARG A 116 1.28 -10.24 0.81
CA ARG A 116 -0.01 -9.98 0.15
C ARG A 116 -0.80 -9.00 1.01
N TRP A 117 -0.99 -7.79 0.50
CA TRP A 117 -1.79 -6.75 1.13
C TRP A 117 -3.17 -6.76 0.51
N MET A 118 -4.17 -7.32 1.18
CA MET A 118 -5.54 -7.39 0.66
C MET A 118 -6.23 -6.03 0.61
N LEU A 119 -5.86 -5.13 1.51
CA LEU A 119 -6.38 -3.77 1.64
C LEU A 119 -5.19 -2.81 1.69
N ALA A 120 -4.46 -2.68 0.57
CA ALA A 120 -3.21 -1.93 0.51
C ALA A 120 -3.43 -0.41 0.45
N SER A 121 -4.37 0.02 -0.38
CA SER A 121 -4.60 1.44 -0.61
C SER A 121 -6.07 1.69 -0.96
N PRO A 122 -6.72 2.71 -0.38
CA PRO A 122 -8.07 3.08 -0.79
C PRO A 122 -8.07 3.56 -2.24
N SER A 123 -8.95 2.98 -3.06
CA SER A 123 -9.22 3.36 -4.46
C SER A 123 -10.49 4.19 -4.60
N SER A 124 -11.33 4.23 -3.56
CA SER A 124 -12.44 5.17 -3.42
C SER A 124 -12.57 5.65 -1.98
N SER A 125 -13.15 6.83 -1.79
CA SER A 125 -13.42 7.37 -0.46
C SER A 125 -14.77 6.87 0.07
N VAL A 126 -14.90 6.88 1.40
CA VAL A 126 -16.18 6.71 2.09
C VAL A 126 -17.11 7.89 1.82
N ASP A 127 -18.41 7.72 2.06
CA ASP A 127 -19.35 8.83 2.19
C ASP A 127 -19.17 9.52 3.56
N LEU A 128 -18.37 10.60 3.56
CA LEU A 128 -18.10 11.36 4.79
C LEU A 128 -19.36 12.00 5.39
N ALA A 129 -20.31 12.41 4.55
CA ALA A 129 -21.54 13.03 5.03
C ALA A 129 -22.41 12.00 5.79
N GLY A 130 -22.55 10.81 5.23
CA GLY A 130 -23.22 9.69 5.87
C GLY A 130 -22.55 9.29 7.19
N LEU A 131 -21.21 9.20 7.22
CA LEU A 131 -20.48 8.86 8.45
C LEU A 131 -20.63 9.89 9.58
N ARG A 132 -20.71 11.19 9.23
CA ARG A 132 -20.91 12.25 10.21
C ARG A 132 -22.27 12.22 10.92
N LEU A 133 -23.25 11.54 10.37
CA LEU A 133 -24.52 11.34 11.07
C LEU A 133 -24.33 10.51 12.37
N GLY A 134 -23.32 9.67 12.42
CA GLY A 134 -22.96 8.89 13.61
C GLY A 134 -22.49 9.75 14.78
N GLU A 135 -21.99 10.97 14.55
CA GLU A 135 -21.49 11.86 15.62
C GLU A 135 -22.56 12.22 16.64
N LYS A 136 -23.86 12.23 16.24
CA LYS A 136 -24.99 12.40 17.14
C LYS A 136 -25.13 11.29 18.18
N GLU A 137 -24.67 10.09 17.81
CA GLU A 137 -24.62 8.90 18.65
C GLU A 137 -23.21 8.66 19.22
N LYS A 138 -22.33 9.67 19.18
CA LYS A 138 -20.94 9.63 19.66
C LYS A 138 -20.08 8.59 18.93
N LEU A 139 -20.41 8.29 17.67
CA LEU A 139 -19.62 7.45 16.78
C LEU A 139 -18.79 8.33 15.86
N PHE A 140 -17.47 8.19 15.95
CA PHE A 140 -16.50 8.98 15.21
C PHE A 140 -15.62 8.06 14.38
N PHE A 141 -15.32 8.48 13.14
CA PHE A 141 -14.55 7.68 12.20
C PHE A 141 -13.27 8.42 11.80
N ALA A 142 -12.17 7.68 11.70
CA ALA A 142 -10.89 8.16 11.21
C ALA A 142 -10.18 7.05 10.41
N GLY A 143 -9.28 7.43 9.52
CA GLY A 143 -8.47 6.49 8.75
C GLY A 143 -8.09 7.04 7.39
N ASP A 144 -7.29 6.27 6.66
CA ASP A 144 -6.79 6.61 5.33
C ASP A 144 -7.90 6.59 4.26
N GLY A 145 -8.90 5.72 4.41
CA GLY A 145 -10.05 5.61 3.52
C GLY A 145 -10.97 6.84 3.51
N LEU A 146 -10.87 7.73 4.53
CA LEU A 146 -11.69 8.95 4.58
C LEU A 146 -11.19 10.04 3.64
N GLY A 147 -9.90 10.02 3.27
CA GLY A 147 -9.30 11.02 2.38
C GLY A 147 -9.25 10.62 0.90
N GLY A 148 -9.73 9.44 0.54
CA GLY A 148 -9.74 8.91 -0.84
C GLY A 148 -8.37 8.58 -1.41
N ARG A 149 -7.28 8.77 -0.66
CA ARG A 149 -5.91 8.41 -1.02
C ARG A 149 -5.18 7.86 0.20
N GLY A 150 -4.67 6.64 0.09
CA GLY A 150 -3.89 5.98 1.15
C GLY A 150 -2.54 6.66 1.36
N ARG A 151 -2.51 7.65 2.24
CA ARG A 151 -1.29 8.37 2.63
C ARG A 151 -1.23 8.53 4.14
N VAL A 152 -0.11 8.15 4.74
CA VAL A 152 0.10 8.27 6.20
C VAL A 152 -0.22 9.67 6.73
N PRO A 153 0.22 10.79 6.11
CA PRO A 153 -0.13 12.12 6.60
C PRO A 153 -1.64 12.40 6.56
N LEU A 154 -2.37 11.88 5.55
CA LEU A 154 -3.83 12.05 5.46
C LEU A 154 -4.56 11.24 6.53
N ALA A 155 -4.11 10.02 6.79
CA ALA A 155 -4.64 9.20 7.89
C ALA A 155 -4.44 9.87 9.26
N MET A 156 -3.24 10.42 9.51
CA MET A 156 -2.94 11.17 10.73
C MET A 156 -3.82 12.42 10.85
N SER A 157 -3.94 13.21 9.78
CA SER A 157 -4.81 14.40 9.76
C SER A 157 -6.27 14.04 10.06
N SER A 158 -6.76 12.95 9.46
CA SER A 158 -8.09 12.38 9.73
C SER A 158 -8.28 12.02 11.21
N GLY A 159 -7.25 11.42 11.84
CA GLY A 159 -7.25 11.09 13.26
C GLY A 159 -7.33 12.34 14.15
N PHE A 160 -6.51 13.36 13.87
CA PHE A 160 -6.55 14.62 14.62
C PHE A 160 -7.89 15.36 14.47
N ASP A 161 -8.47 15.36 13.28
CA ASP A 161 -9.80 15.93 13.05
C ASP A 161 -10.89 15.18 13.82
N CYS A 162 -10.85 13.86 13.78
CA CYS A 162 -11.75 13.00 14.50
C CYS A 162 -11.67 13.27 16.02
N ALA A 163 -10.47 13.34 16.58
CA ALA A 163 -10.26 13.63 18.00
C ALA A 163 -10.82 14.99 18.40
N ARG A 164 -10.59 16.06 17.61
CA ARG A 164 -11.15 17.39 17.89
C ARG A 164 -12.67 17.38 17.92
N ARG A 165 -13.32 16.69 16.98
CA ARG A 165 -14.79 16.58 16.95
C ARG A 165 -15.33 15.77 18.13
N ALA A 166 -14.66 14.68 18.48
CA ALA A 166 -15.03 13.85 19.63
C ALA A 166 -14.94 14.66 20.94
N MET A 167 -13.84 15.38 21.14
CA MET A 167 -13.67 16.25 22.32
C MET A 167 -14.76 17.33 22.39
N ALA A 168 -15.05 18.01 21.29
CA ALA A 168 -16.11 19.02 21.24
C ALA A 168 -17.50 18.43 21.57
N ALA A 169 -17.80 17.22 21.10
CA ALA A 169 -19.07 16.54 21.35
C ALA A 169 -19.21 15.97 22.76
N LEU A 170 -18.10 15.74 23.47
CA LEU A 170 -18.08 15.22 24.84
C LEU A 170 -18.03 16.33 25.90
N GLY A 171 -18.02 17.58 25.51
CA GLY A 171 -18.05 18.70 26.43
C GLY A 171 -16.67 18.96 27.06
N GLY A 172 -15.60 18.90 26.26
CA GLY A 172 -14.28 19.33 26.67
C GLY A 172 -14.25 20.77 27.15
#